data_79496727c950e77ac88b63ee735d54e0
#
_entry.id   79496727c950e77ac88b63ee735d54e0
#
_cell.length_a   1.000
_cell.length_b   1.000
_cell.length_c   1.000
_cell.angle_alpha   90.00
_cell.angle_beta   90.00
_cell.angle_gamma   90.00
#
_symmetry.space_group_name_H-M   'P 1'
#
loop_
_entity.id
_entity.type
_entity.pdbx_description
1 polymer ?
#
loop_
_entity_poly.entity_id
_entity_poly.type
_entity_poly.pdbx_seq_one_letter_code
_entity_poly.pdbx_strand_id
1 'polypeptide(L)'
;MFNMISAELYDSNFLDLFSGSGGIGIEALSRGAANAVFVEKNPKAMKCIQENLESTKLKDRAKTMQMDVFAALSRLNGEWKFEYIFMDPPYNHEWEKQVLEFLADTTLLADDGIIIVEASKETDLSYAEELGYSIIKEKMYKTNKHIFLEKE
;
A
#
# COMPACT_ATOMS: atom_id res chain seq x y z
N MET A 1 -5.17 7.30 -9.77
CA MET A 1 -4.50 6.00 -9.51
C MET A 1 -5.38 4.81 -9.89
N PHE A 2 -6.56 4.69 -9.33
CA PHE A 2 -7.40 3.51 -9.54
C PHE A 2 -7.83 3.29 -10.99
N ASN A 3 -8.02 4.33 -11.76
CA ASN A 3 -8.34 4.18 -13.18
C ASN A 3 -7.26 3.43 -13.96
N MET A 4 -6.04 3.41 -13.44
CA MET A 4 -4.90 2.77 -14.09
C MET A 4 -4.78 1.28 -13.75
N ILE A 5 -5.36 0.85 -12.63
CA ILE A 5 -5.22 -0.52 -12.15
C ILE A 5 -6.56 -1.25 -11.97
N SER A 6 -7.69 -0.59 -12.26
CA SER A 6 -9.03 -1.11 -11.95
C SER A 6 -9.30 -2.51 -12.50
N ALA A 7 -8.89 -2.79 -13.73
CA ALA A 7 -9.16 -4.08 -14.35
C ALA A 7 -8.42 -5.24 -13.67
N GLU A 8 -7.21 -4.97 -13.19
CA GLU A 8 -6.35 -5.96 -12.55
C GLU A 8 -6.59 -6.06 -11.04
N LEU A 9 -7.31 -5.10 -10.50
CA LEU A 9 -7.61 -5.01 -9.07
C LEU A 9 -8.63 -6.08 -8.63
N TYR A 10 -9.51 -6.48 -9.53
CA TYR A 10 -10.56 -7.45 -9.22
C TYR A 10 -9.95 -8.76 -8.69
N ASP A 11 -10.49 -9.23 -7.58
CA ASP A 11 -10.08 -10.46 -6.90
C ASP A 11 -8.63 -10.46 -6.37
N SER A 12 -8.02 -9.28 -6.26
CA SER A 12 -6.65 -9.12 -5.73
C SER A 12 -6.63 -8.92 -4.22
N ASN A 13 -5.45 -9.12 -3.63
CA ASN A 13 -5.18 -8.72 -2.26
C ASN A 13 -4.44 -7.37 -2.28
N PHE A 14 -4.96 -6.43 -1.52
CA PHE A 14 -4.46 -5.06 -1.46
C PHE A 14 -3.93 -4.74 -0.07
N LEU A 15 -2.70 -4.24 0.02
CA LEU A 15 -2.11 -3.81 1.28
C LEU A 15 -2.01 -2.29 1.30
N ASP A 16 -2.62 -1.67 2.31
CA ASP A 16 -2.65 -0.23 2.50
C ASP A 16 -1.81 0.12 3.73
N LEU A 17 -0.57 0.54 3.48
CA LEU A 17 0.37 0.93 4.53
C LEU A 17 0.23 2.44 4.81
N PHE A 18 0.30 2.81 6.08
CA PHE A 18 0.05 4.18 6.53
C PHE A 18 -1.36 4.62 6.13
N SER A 19 -2.36 3.82 6.50
CA SER A 19 -3.71 3.92 5.93
C SER A 19 -4.46 5.21 6.22
N GLY A 20 -4.15 5.93 7.28
CA GLY A 20 -4.91 7.11 7.68
C GLY A 20 -6.37 6.79 7.90
N SER A 21 -7.27 7.39 7.14
CA SER A 21 -8.71 7.11 7.23
C SER A 21 -9.13 5.83 6.49
N GLY A 22 -8.21 5.20 5.77
CA GLY A 22 -8.48 3.98 5.03
C GLY A 22 -9.11 4.18 3.66
N GLY A 23 -9.17 5.41 3.17
CA GLY A 23 -9.84 5.73 1.90
C GLY A 23 -9.32 4.93 0.71
N ILE A 24 -8.03 4.72 0.63
CA ILE A 24 -7.40 3.99 -0.48
C ILE A 24 -7.80 2.51 -0.44
N GLY A 25 -7.63 1.82 0.69
CA GLY A 25 -7.98 0.41 0.81
C GLY A 25 -9.48 0.16 0.64
N ILE A 26 -10.32 1.08 1.14
CA ILE A 26 -11.77 0.98 0.98
C ILE A 26 -12.15 1.12 -0.50
N GLU A 27 -11.53 2.05 -1.21
CA GLU A 27 -11.75 2.20 -2.65
C GLU A 27 -11.33 0.93 -3.41
N ALA A 28 -10.20 0.32 -3.03
CA ALA A 28 -9.77 -0.95 -3.62
C ALA A 28 -10.83 -2.04 -3.44
N LEU A 29 -11.39 -2.16 -2.23
CA LEU A 29 -12.45 -3.13 -1.95
C LEU A 29 -13.71 -2.83 -2.76
N SER A 30 -14.08 -1.56 -2.88
CA SER A 30 -15.26 -1.13 -3.65
C SER A 30 -15.12 -1.47 -5.13
N ARG A 31 -13.89 -1.53 -5.63
CA ARG A 31 -13.60 -1.85 -7.03
C ARG A 31 -13.35 -3.33 -7.27
N GLY A 32 -13.53 -4.17 -6.25
CA GLY A 32 -13.53 -5.62 -6.41
C GLY A 32 -12.33 -6.37 -5.87
N ALA A 33 -11.42 -5.72 -5.13
CA ALA A 33 -10.35 -6.44 -4.45
C ALA A 33 -10.96 -7.53 -3.55
N ALA A 34 -10.34 -8.70 -3.52
CA ALA A 34 -10.82 -9.79 -2.70
C ALA A 34 -10.67 -9.48 -1.21
N ASN A 35 -9.51 -8.91 -0.85
CA ASN A 35 -9.20 -8.54 0.53
C ASN A 35 -8.36 -7.28 0.54
N ALA A 36 -8.47 -6.50 1.62
CA ALA A 36 -7.58 -5.41 1.90
C ALA A 36 -7.08 -5.48 3.34
N VAL A 37 -5.79 -5.26 3.53
CA VAL A 37 -5.19 -5.18 4.86
C VAL A 37 -4.81 -3.72 5.09
N PHE A 38 -5.27 -3.17 6.22
CA PHE A 38 -5.04 -1.77 6.59
C PHE A 38 -4.07 -1.73 7.76
N VAL A 39 -2.94 -1.07 7.57
CA VAL A 39 -1.93 -0.90 8.62
C VAL A 39 -1.90 0.57 9.02
N GLU A 40 -2.23 0.84 10.26
CA GLU A 40 -2.26 2.18 10.81
C GLU A 40 -1.91 2.15 12.30
N LYS A 41 -0.96 2.96 12.70
CA LYS A 41 -0.49 3.00 14.09
C LYS A 41 -1.37 3.86 14.99
N ASN A 42 -1.96 4.93 14.44
CA ASN A 42 -2.74 5.89 15.22
C ASN A 42 -4.11 5.32 15.59
N PRO A 43 -4.46 5.25 16.92
CA PRO A 43 -5.74 4.68 17.34
C PRO A 43 -6.96 5.42 16.80
N LYS A 44 -6.89 6.75 16.69
CA LYS A 44 -8.01 7.55 16.19
C LYS A 44 -8.24 7.30 14.71
N ALA A 45 -7.17 7.21 13.94
CA ALA A 45 -7.25 6.88 12.52
C ALA A 45 -7.77 5.46 12.33
N MET A 46 -7.31 4.50 13.13
CA MET A 46 -7.79 3.12 13.06
C MET A 46 -9.30 3.03 13.36
N LYS A 47 -9.77 3.79 14.34
CA LYS A 47 -11.20 3.86 14.65
C LYS A 47 -11.99 4.38 13.44
N CYS A 48 -11.47 5.38 12.77
CA CYS A 48 -12.08 5.93 11.56
C CYS A 48 -12.15 4.89 10.45
N ILE A 49 -11.07 4.12 10.25
CA ILE A 49 -11.06 3.01 9.28
C ILE A 49 -12.16 2.01 9.60
N GLN A 50 -12.26 1.58 10.85
CA GLN A 50 -13.25 0.60 11.28
C GLN A 50 -14.68 1.10 11.09
N GLU A 51 -14.94 2.36 11.40
CA GLU A 51 -16.25 2.98 11.18
C GLU A 51 -16.59 3.06 9.68
N ASN A 52 -15.61 3.42 8.85
CA ASN A 52 -15.81 3.52 7.41
C ASN A 52 -16.04 2.14 6.79
N LEU A 53 -15.34 1.11 7.26
CA LEU A 53 -15.56 -0.26 6.80
C LEU A 53 -16.95 -0.76 7.14
N GLU A 54 -17.43 -0.43 8.32
CA GLU A 54 -18.77 -0.81 8.77
C GLU A 54 -19.84 -0.10 7.96
N SER A 55 -19.73 1.22 7.76
CA SER A 55 -20.72 2.01 7.02
C SER A 55 -20.77 1.63 5.54
N THR A 56 -19.67 1.19 4.95
CA THR A 56 -19.61 0.75 3.55
C THR A 56 -19.92 -0.73 3.37
N LYS A 57 -20.09 -1.48 4.47
CA LYS A 57 -20.36 -2.92 4.47
C LYS A 57 -19.23 -3.76 3.84
N LEU A 58 -18.00 -3.29 3.98
CA LEU A 58 -16.82 -3.96 3.42
C LEU A 58 -15.99 -4.69 4.47
N LYS A 59 -16.42 -4.67 5.71
CA LYS A 59 -15.67 -5.22 6.86
C LYS A 59 -15.26 -6.68 6.68
N ASP A 60 -16.10 -7.50 6.04
CA ASP A 60 -15.84 -8.94 5.90
C ASP A 60 -14.64 -9.25 4.99
N ARG A 61 -14.23 -8.30 4.17
CA ARG A 61 -13.10 -8.45 3.27
C ARG A 61 -11.89 -7.61 3.71
N ALA A 62 -11.92 -7.12 4.94
CA ALA A 62 -10.89 -6.23 5.47
C ALA A 62 -10.23 -6.82 6.70
N LYS A 63 -8.92 -6.63 6.82
CA LYS A 63 -8.16 -6.90 8.03
C LYS A 63 -7.51 -5.60 8.48
N THR A 64 -7.69 -5.24 9.74
CA THR A 64 -7.06 -4.03 10.30
C THR A 64 -5.94 -4.43 11.26
N MET A 65 -4.81 -3.72 11.16
CA MET A 65 -3.66 -3.96 12.01
C MET A 65 -3.21 -2.62 12.61
N GLN A 66 -3.57 -2.40 13.88
CA GLN A 66 -3.17 -1.18 14.59
C GLN A 66 -1.79 -1.39 15.19
N MET A 67 -0.78 -1.14 14.38
CA MET A 67 0.61 -1.33 14.81
C MET A 67 1.55 -0.61 13.87
N ASP A 68 2.83 -0.59 14.25
CA ASP A 68 3.88 -0.08 13.39
C ASP A 68 3.96 -0.87 12.07
N VAL A 69 4.28 -0.18 10.99
CA VAL A 69 4.35 -0.77 9.65
C VAL A 69 5.32 -1.95 9.59
N PHE A 70 6.51 -1.83 10.17
CA PHE A 70 7.51 -2.90 10.11
C PHE A 70 7.08 -4.13 10.91
N ALA A 71 6.42 -3.92 12.06
CA ALA A 71 5.86 -5.02 12.84
C ALA A 71 4.76 -5.74 12.04
N ALA A 72 3.91 -4.97 11.35
CA ALA A 72 2.85 -5.54 10.52
C ALA A 72 3.42 -6.35 9.37
N LEU A 73 4.40 -5.80 8.65
CA LEU A 73 5.06 -6.50 7.54
C LEU A 73 5.70 -7.81 7.99
N SER A 74 6.33 -7.82 9.17
CA SER A 74 6.91 -9.04 9.72
C SER A 74 5.86 -10.11 9.99
N ARG A 75 4.69 -9.72 10.51
CA ARG A 75 3.60 -10.66 10.77
C ARG A 75 2.96 -11.20 9.51
N LEU A 76 2.87 -10.36 8.49
CA LEU A 76 2.24 -10.75 7.22
C LEU A 76 3.16 -11.62 6.37
N ASN A 77 4.47 -11.49 6.53
CA ASN A 77 5.44 -12.22 5.73
C ASN A 77 5.30 -13.73 5.91
N GLY A 78 5.18 -14.43 4.79
CA GLY A 78 4.99 -15.88 4.79
C GLY A 78 3.53 -16.33 4.87
N GLU A 79 2.61 -15.43 5.22
CA GLU A 79 1.19 -15.76 5.34
C GLU A 79 0.33 -15.08 4.28
N TRP A 80 0.83 -13.99 3.69
CA TRP A 80 0.10 -13.20 2.70
C TRP A 80 0.96 -12.92 1.49
N LYS A 81 0.31 -12.78 0.34
CA LYS A 81 0.88 -12.20 -0.87
C LYS A 81 -0.08 -11.17 -1.40
N PHE A 82 0.44 -10.02 -1.80
CA PHE A 82 -0.36 -8.89 -2.27
C PHE A 82 -0.02 -8.58 -3.72
N GLU A 83 -1.05 -8.48 -4.55
CA GLU A 83 -0.91 -7.98 -5.92
C GLU A 83 -0.64 -6.48 -5.95
N TYR A 84 -1.12 -5.75 -4.93
CA TYR A 84 -0.90 -4.31 -4.80
C TYR A 84 -0.51 -3.96 -3.37
N ILE A 85 0.54 -3.15 -3.25
CA ILE A 85 0.97 -2.57 -1.98
C ILE A 85 1.03 -1.06 -2.18
N PHE A 86 0.19 -0.34 -1.46
CA PHE A 86 0.16 1.12 -1.48
C PHE A 86 0.77 1.66 -0.20
N MET A 87 1.58 2.72 -0.32
CA MET A 87 2.11 3.41 0.84
C MET A 87 2.07 4.92 0.64
N ASP A 88 1.66 5.62 1.70
CA ASP A 88 1.65 7.08 1.79
C ASP A 88 2.32 7.47 3.10
N PRO A 89 3.66 7.30 3.20
CA PRO A 89 4.36 7.55 4.46
C PRO A 89 4.46 9.05 4.76
N PRO A 90 4.61 9.42 6.03
CA PRO A 90 4.88 10.82 6.38
C PRO A 90 6.14 11.32 5.69
N TYR A 91 6.12 12.60 5.29
CA TYR A 91 7.26 13.21 4.59
C TYR A 91 8.48 13.36 5.50
N ASN A 92 9.66 13.43 4.88
CA ASN A 92 10.94 13.75 5.53
C ASN A 92 11.48 12.68 6.50
N HIS A 93 11.02 11.44 6.41
CA HIS A 93 11.48 10.35 7.28
C HIS A 93 12.09 9.17 6.52
N GLU A 94 12.16 9.24 5.19
CA GLU A 94 12.68 8.15 4.33
C GLU A 94 12.00 6.79 4.60
N TRP A 95 10.76 6.81 5.09
CA TRP A 95 10.01 5.58 5.36
C TRP A 95 9.83 4.72 4.10
N GLU A 96 9.63 5.36 2.94
CA GLU A 96 9.49 4.64 1.68
C GLU A 96 10.72 3.80 1.37
N LYS A 97 11.92 4.32 1.62
CA LYS A 97 13.16 3.57 1.41
C LYS A 97 13.24 2.37 2.32
N GLN A 98 12.96 2.55 3.60
CA GLN A 98 13.01 1.47 4.60
C GLN A 98 11.98 0.39 4.29
N VAL A 99 10.77 0.76 3.87
CA VAL A 99 9.75 -0.20 3.48
C VAL A 99 10.17 -0.98 2.23
N LEU A 100 10.71 -0.30 1.23
CA LEU A 100 11.18 -0.95 0.00
C LEU A 100 12.33 -1.91 0.29
N GLU A 101 13.27 -1.53 1.17
CA GLU A 101 14.35 -2.42 1.61
C GLU A 101 13.80 -3.67 2.28
N PHE A 102 12.82 -3.50 3.16
CA PHE A 102 12.19 -4.62 3.86
C PHE A 102 11.48 -5.56 2.89
N LEU A 103 10.68 -5.00 1.98
CA LEU A 103 9.91 -5.79 1.01
C LEU A 103 10.80 -6.54 0.01
N ALA A 104 11.99 -6.02 -0.27
CA ALA A 104 12.91 -6.66 -1.22
C ALA A 104 13.30 -8.08 -0.80
N ASP A 105 13.37 -8.33 0.51
CA ASP A 105 13.80 -9.61 1.08
C ASP A 105 12.63 -10.50 1.49
N THR A 106 11.40 -10.15 1.10
CA THR A 106 10.20 -10.91 1.47
C THR A 106 9.45 -11.42 0.25
N THR A 107 8.45 -12.28 0.48
CA THR A 107 7.55 -12.76 -0.56
C THR A 107 6.18 -12.06 -0.49
N LEU A 108 6.11 -10.90 0.19
CA LEU A 108 4.85 -10.18 0.37
C LEU A 108 4.27 -9.63 -0.93
N LEU A 109 5.12 -9.17 -1.84
CA LEU A 109 4.66 -8.74 -3.16
C LEU A 109 4.52 -9.96 -4.05
N ALA A 110 3.32 -10.18 -4.58
CA ALA A 110 3.05 -11.28 -5.49
C ALA A 110 3.86 -11.13 -6.79
N ASP A 111 4.04 -12.22 -7.53
CA ASP A 111 4.65 -12.16 -8.86
C ASP A 111 3.79 -11.23 -9.72
N ASP A 112 4.44 -10.34 -10.47
CA ASP A 112 3.79 -9.29 -11.26
C ASP A 112 3.01 -8.26 -10.41
N GLY A 113 3.22 -8.27 -9.10
CA GLY A 113 2.60 -7.29 -8.20
C GLY A 113 3.20 -5.90 -8.36
N ILE A 114 2.45 -4.89 -7.94
CA ILE A 114 2.83 -3.49 -8.09
C ILE A 114 2.83 -2.81 -6.73
N ILE A 115 3.91 -2.07 -6.45
CA ILE A 115 4.00 -1.18 -5.30
C ILE A 115 3.71 0.23 -5.80
N ILE A 116 2.84 0.95 -5.10
CA ILE A 116 2.49 2.33 -5.41
C ILE A 116 2.90 3.20 -4.23
N VAL A 117 3.78 4.16 -4.47
CA VAL A 117 4.27 5.08 -3.45
C VAL A 117 3.70 6.47 -3.72
N GLU A 118 2.97 7.02 -2.76
CA GLU A 118 2.58 8.42 -2.80
C GLU A 118 3.67 9.24 -2.09
N ALA A 119 4.21 10.22 -2.78
CA ALA A 119 5.33 11.00 -2.29
C ALA A 119 5.24 12.46 -2.73
N SER A 120 6.06 13.32 -2.11
CA SER A 120 6.19 14.69 -2.57
C SER A 120 6.81 14.70 -3.97
N LYS A 121 6.57 15.76 -4.73
CA LYS A 121 7.10 15.87 -6.09
C LYS A 121 8.63 15.83 -6.14
N GLU A 122 9.29 16.26 -5.08
CA GLU A 122 10.74 16.32 -4.97
C GLU A 122 11.37 14.99 -4.55
N THR A 123 10.58 14.03 -4.12
CA THR A 123 11.09 12.73 -3.67
C THR A 123 11.74 11.98 -4.83
N ASP A 124 12.97 11.52 -4.61
CA ASP A 124 13.74 10.76 -5.59
C ASP A 124 13.84 9.31 -5.14
N LEU A 125 13.29 8.39 -5.94
CA LEU A 125 13.34 6.96 -5.68
C LEU A 125 14.33 6.24 -6.63
N SER A 126 15.30 6.95 -7.18
CA SER A 126 16.28 6.33 -8.10
C SER A 126 17.05 5.16 -7.46
N TYR A 127 17.22 5.16 -6.13
CA TYR A 127 17.82 4.05 -5.40
C TYR A 127 17.06 2.74 -5.53
N ALA A 128 15.81 2.78 -5.96
CA ALA A 128 14.97 1.58 -6.04
C ALA A 128 15.57 0.51 -6.96
N GLU A 129 16.26 0.90 -8.02
CA GLU A 129 16.93 -0.04 -8.91
C GLU A 129 17.98 -0.88 -8.18
N GLU A 130 18.73 -0.27 -7.27
CA GLU A 130 19.75 -0.96 -6.46
C GLU A 130 19.12 -1.97 -5.52
N LEU A 131 17.85 -1.76 -5.14
CA LEU A 131 17.12 -2.67 -4.28
C LEU A 131 16.41 -3.79 -5.05
N GLY A 132 16.48 -3.78 -6.38
CA GLY A 132 15.86 -4.81 -7.21
C GLY A 132 14.47 -4.46 -7.74
N TYR A 133 14.15 -3.17 -7.81
CA TYR A 133 12.88 -2.71 -8.35
C TYR A 133 13.07 -1.95 -9.66
N SER A 134 12.03 -1.97 -10.49
CA SER A 134 11.94 -1.11 -11.67
C SER A 134 10.82 -0.12 -11.46
N ILE A 135 11.08 1.16 -11.75
CA ILE A 135 10.05 2.19 -11.78
C ILE A 135 9.35 2.08 -13.13
N ILE A 136 8.10 1.64 -13.12
CA ILE A 136 7.36 1.41 -14.37
C ILE A 136 6.54 2.62 -14.80
N LYS A 137 6.21 3.50 -13.85
CA LYS A 137 5.44 4.69 -14.14
C LYS A 137 5.56 5.69 -13.01
N GLU A 138 5.49 6.97 -13.37
CA GLU A 138 5.44 8.06 -12.41
C GLU A 138 4.35 9.02 -12.88
N LYS A 139 3.37 9.28 -12.01
CA LYS A 139 2.27 10.17 -12.33
C LYS A 139 2.29 11.37 -11.40
N MET A 140 2.39 12.57 -12.00
CA MET A 140 2.41 13.83 -11.25
C MET A 140 0.99 14.33 -11.02
N TYR A 141 0.73 14.80 -9.80
CA TYR A 141 -0.49 15.49 -9.43
C TYR A 141 -0.12 16.92 -9.00
N LYS A 142 -1.11 17.70 -8.59
CA LYS A 142 -0.91 19.10 -8.23
C LYS A 142 0.08 19.27 -7.06
N THR A 143 -0.07 18.46 -6.01
CA THR A 143 0.69 18.60 -4.77
C THR A 143 1.61 17.42 -4.46
N ASN A 144 1.47 16.32 -5.17
CA ASN A 144 2.25 15.12 -4.92
C ASN A 144 2.40 14.29 -6.20
N LYS A 145 3.00 13.11 -6.09
CA LYS A 145 3.11 12.18 -7.21
C LYS A 145 2.90 10.75 -6.73
N HIS A 146 2.52 9.87 -7.67
CA HIS A 146 2.47 8.44 -7.44
C HIS A 146 3.54 7.78 -8.29
N ILE A 147 4.32 6.90 -7.66
CA ILE A 147 5.39 6.15 -8.32
C ILE A 147 5.01 4.68 -8.28
N PHE A 148 4.99 4.04 -9.45
CA PHE A 148 4.62 2.64 -9.60
C PHE A 148 5.88 1.81 -9.82
N LEU A 149 6.08 0.79 -8.99
CA LEU A 149 7.26 -0.06 -9.03
C LEU A 149 6.86 -1.53 -9.11
N GLU A 150 7.73 -2.32 -9.76
CA GLU A 150 7.63 -3.78 -9.72
C GLU A 150 9.02 -4.36 -9.37
N LYS A 151 9.05 -5.58 -8.88
CA LYS A 151 10.32 -6.29 -8.66
C LYS A 151 10.86 -6.79 -9.99
N GLU A 152 12.15 -6.64 -10.14
CA GLU A 152 12.86 -7.20 -11.29
C GLU A 152 13.00 -8.72 -11.20
#